data_7ccc0e8f4545b93509c29d49dd447533
#
_entry.id   7ccc0e8f4545b93509c29d49dd447533
#
_cell.length_a   1.000
_cell.length_b   1.000
_cell.length_c   1.000
_cell.angle_alpha   90.00
_cell.angle_beta   90.00
_cell.angle_gamma   90.00
#
_symmetry.space_group_name_H-M   'P 1'
#
loop_
_entity.id
_entity.type
_entity.pdbx_description
1 polymer ?
#
loop_
_entity_poly.entity_id
_entity_poly.type
_entity_poly.pdbx_seq_one_letter_code
_entity_poly.pdbx_strand_id
1 'polypeptide(L)'
;MQNQCFQEGEFKLVPIRHQDRYDIMRWRNEQMYHLRQSKSLTEAEQDRYFDEVVNKLFDQEQPDQILFSFLKKDECIGYGGLVHINWRDQNAEISFVMNTTLEERHFVTKWEAFLRLIEKVAFQDLKFHKIFTYAFDLRPHLYPALEGVGFKKEAILPEHCFFEERFVDVVIHSKINRKVELRPAKAEDAEVTYKWANDADVRRFALNQKKIPKADHISWFKEKIANPHCLYFIALHNQTKVGSFRLDVNTDSTALISYLLDPAFHGKGLGRVLLKTGVEKAKAHKEIKRIEGYVKEQNKASLHLFRTLGFQEESQELGLFKFQLKVR
;
A
#
# COMPACT_ATOMS: atom_id res chain seq x y z
N MET A 1 -5.64 -3.12 17.26
CA MET A 1 -6.16 -3.53 15.92
C MET A 1 -7.67 -3.50 15.93
N GLN A 2 -8.29 -3.07 14.81
CA GLN A 2 -9.76 -3.07 14.64
C GLN A 2 -10.29 -4.47 14.27
N ASN A 3 -9.51 -5.21 13.46
CA ASN A 3 -9.88 -6.55 13.01
C ASN A 3 -9.02 -7.61 13.68
N GLN A 4 -9.64 -8.72 14.04
CA GLN A 4 -8.95 -9.89 14.62
C GLN A 4 -8.86 -11.07 13.64
N CYS A 5 -9.40 -10.94 12.42
CA CYS A 5 -9.34 -11.98 11.41
C CYS A 5 -9.19 -11.34 10.02
N PHE A 6 -8.18 -11.78 9.28
CA PHE A 6 -7.94 -11.37 7.91
C PHE A 6 -7.99 -12.61 7.02
N GLN A 7 -8.82 -12.59 5.99
CA GLN A 7 -9.05 -13.74 5.12
C GLN A 7 -8.82 -13.43 3.64
N GLU A 8 -8.30 -14.43 2.93
CA GLU A 8 -8.19 -14.45 1.48
C GLU A 8 -8.33 -15.88 0.95
N GLY A 9 -9.46 -16.16 0.28
CA GLY A 9 -9.79 -17.51 -0.14
C GLY A 9 -9.88 -18.49 1.06
N GLU A 10 -9.10 -19.57 1.01
CA GLU A 10 -9.06 -20.58 2.08
C GLU A 10 -8.06 -20.26 3.21
N PHE A 11 -7.31 -19.14 3.09
CA PHE A 11 -6.28 -18.74 4.04
C PHE A 11 -6.77 -17.66 4.98
N LYS A 12 -6.33 -17.73 6.25
CA LYS A 12 -6.67 -16.76 7.30
C LYS A 12 -5.44 -16.42 8.14
N LEU A 13 -5.38 -15.17 8.62
CA LEU A 13 -4.58 -14.77 9.77
C LEU A 13 -5.53 -14.50 10.93
N VAL A 14 -5.28 -15.14 12.06
CA VAL A 14 -5.92 -14.87 13.33
C VAL A 14 -4.86 -14.57 14.37
N PRO A 15 -5.14 -13.82 15.46
CA PRO A 15 -4.17 -13.64 16.52
C PRO A 15 -3.53 -14.98 16.91
N ILE A 16 -2.23 -15.00 17.19
CA ILE A 16 -1.51 -16.24 17.49
C ILE A 16 -2.23 -17.02 18.57
N ARG A 17 -2.50 -18.31 18.31
CA ARG A 17 -3.30 -19.16 19.20
C ARG A 17 -2.42 -19.98 20.12
N HIS A 18 -2.77 -20.05 21.38
CA HIS A 18 -2.05 -20.84 22.37
C HIS A 18 -1.96 -22.31 22.00
N GLN A 19 -3.01 -22.87 21.38
CA GLN A 19 -3.04 -24.27 20.94
C GLN A 19 -2.01 -24.62 19.87
N ASP A 20 -1.52 -23.62 19.09
CA ASP A 20 -0.57 -23.84 18.00
C ASP A 20 0.91 -23.83 18.47
N ARG A 21 1.18 -23.52 19.75
CA ARG A 21 2.53 -23.24 20.26
C ARG A 21 3.54 -24.36 20.04
N TYR A 22 3.12 -25.63 20.17
CA TYR A 22 4.03 -26.77 20.01
C TYR A 22 4.30 -27.10 18.55
N ASP A 23 3.34 -26.89 17.66
CA ASP A 23 3.57 -26.95 16.23
C ASP A 23 4.56 -25.87 15.78
N ILE A 24 4.38 -24.64 16.27
CA ILE A 24 5.30 -23.52 16.05
C ILE A 24 6.71 -23.87 16.55
N MET A 25 6.84 -24.41 17.76
CA MET A 25 8.12 -24.83 18.31
C MET A 25 8.79 -25.89 17.42
N ARG A 26 8.04 -26.91 17.02
CA ARG A 26 8.53 -27.97 16.14
C ARG A 26 9.07 -27.40 14.83
N TRP A 27 8.29 -26.58 14.13
CA TRP A 27 8.72 -25.97 12.87
C TRP A 27 9.94 -25.07 13.03
N ARG A 28 10.04 -24.34 14.13
CA ARG A 28 11.23 -23.55 14.43
C ARG A 28 12.46 -24.40 14.64
N ASN A 29 12.33 -25.51 15.36
CA ASN A 29 13.43 -26.44 15.60
C ASN A 29 13.88 -27.17 14.33
N GLU A 30 12.95 -27.49 13.44
CA GLU A 30 13.25 -28.12 12.14
C GLU A 30 13.92 -27.15 11.15
N GLN A 31 13.70 -25.84 11.32
CA GLN A 31 14.14 -24.80 10.38
C GLN A 31 15.23 -23.87 10.96
N MET A 32 15.98 -24.32 11.97
CA MET A 32 17.04 -23.55 12.62
C MET A 32 18.09 -23.01 11.64
N TYR A 33 18.31 -23.71 10.52
CA TYR A 33 19.30 -23.38 9.50
C TYR A 33 19.13 -22.00 8.85
N HIS A 34 17.99 -21.35 9.03
CA HIS A 34 17.74 -19.99 8.51
C HIS A 34 17.13 -19.04 9.54
N LEU A 35 16.93 -19.50 10.75
CA LEU A 35 16.42 -18.69 11.85
C LEU A 35 17.57 -18.20 12.74
N ARG A 36 17.37 -17.09 13.43
CA ARG A 36 18.32 -16.61 14.46
C ARG A 36 18.17 -17.38 15.77
N GLN A 37 18.10 -18.70 15.66
CA GLN A 37 17.91 -19.59 16.80
C GLN A 37 19.17 -20.42 17.01
N SER A 38 19.79 -20.27 18.17
CA SER A 38 21.09 -20.90 18.49
C SER A 38 20.97 -22.33 19.02
N LYS A 39 19.79 -22.72 19.48
CA LYS A 39 19.53 -24.06 20.04
C LYS A 39 18.05 -24.43 19.82
N SER A 40 17.77 -25.74 19.90
CA SER A 40 16.39 -26.23 19.88
C SER A 40 15.63 -25.74 21.12
N LEU A 41 14.39 -25.34 20.91
CA LEU A 41 13.43 -24.95 21.95
C LEU A 41 12.85 -26.21 22.61
N THR A 42 12.67 -26.15 23.92
CA THR A 42 11.93 -27.15 24.69
C THR A 42 10.48 -26.69 24.90
N GLU A 43 9.58 -27.63 25.23
CA GLU A 43 8.18 -27.30 25.55
C GLU A 43 8.08 -26.25 26.68
N ALA A 44 8.88 -26.41 27.75
CA ALA A 44 8.89 -25.50 28.87
C ALA A 44 9.36 -24.07 28.48
N GLU A 45 10.32 -23.95 27.55
CA GLU A 45 10.75 -22.66 27.03
C GLU A 45 9.65 -22.05 26.16
N GLN A 46 8.96 -22.85 25.38
CA GLN A 46 7.86 -22.40 24.52
C GLN A 46 6.64 -21.96 25.34
N ASP A 47 6.27 -22.71 26.36
CA ASP A 47 5.19 -22.33 27.29
C ASP A 47 5.53 -21.00 27.98
N ARG A 48 6.74 -20.85 28.51
CA ARG A 48 7.20 -19.60 29.12
C ARG A 48 7.14 -18.44 28.13
N TYR A 49 7.56 -18.64 26.88
CA TYR A 49 7.49 -17.61 25.86
C TYR A 49 6.05 -17.15 25.61
N PHE A 50 5.11 -18.09 25.53
CA PHE A 50 3.70 -17.76 25.36
C PHE A 50 3.13 -17.03 26.58
N ASP A 51 3.45 -17.46 27.79
CA ASP A 51 2.92 -16.85 29.00
C ASP A 51 3.53 -15.49 29.30
N GLU A 52 4.86 -15.35 29.16
CA GLU A 52 5.56 -14.14 29.57
C GLU A 52 5.71 -13.09 28.47
N VAL A 53 5.66 -13.50 27.18
CA VAL A 53 5.83 -12.60 26.04
C VAL A 53 4.54 -12.50 25.26
N VAL A 54 4.05 -13.60 24.66
CA VAL A 54 2.91 -13.53 23.72
C VAL A 54 1.66 -12.98 24.39
N ASN A 55 1.30 -13.48 25.59
CA ASN A 55 0.11 -13.02 26.29
C ASN A 55 0.18 -11.51 26.61
N LYS A 56 1.36 -11.01 26.99
CA LYS A 56 1.54 -9.57 27.28
C LYS A 56 1.42 -8.65 26.09
N LEU A 57 1.63 -9.17 24.86
CA LEU A 57 1.47 -8.36 23.64
C LEU A 57 0.02 -7.93 23.42
N PHE A 58 -0.94 -8.73 23.88
CA PHE A 58 -2.36 -8.43 23.72
C PHE A 58 -2.83 -7.25 24.61
N ASP A 59 -2.11 -6.98 25.69
CA ASP A 59 -2.45 -5.91 26.64
C ASP A 59 -1.77 -4.57 26.28
N GLN A 60 -0.91 -4.56 25.26
CA GLN A 60 -0.19 -3.36 24.86
C GLN A 60 -0.91 -2.61 23.75
N GLU A 61 -1.01 -1.28 23.88
CA GLU A 61 -1.56 -0.42 22.84
C GLU A 61 -0.64 -0.35 21.61
N GLN A 62 0.67 -0.31 21.83
CA GLN A 62 1.72 -0.25 20.81
C GLN A 62 2.76 -1.34 21.06
N PRO A 63 2.43 -2.62 20.82
CA PRO A 63 3.39 -3.71 21.01
C PRO A 63 4.55 -3.62 19.99
N ASP A 64 5.71 -4.15 20.34
CA ASP A 64 6.87 -4.25 19.45
C ASP A 64 6.72 -5.37 18.39
N GLN A 65 5.75 -6.26 18.58
CA GLN A 65 5.38 -7.30 17.62
C GLN A 65 3.90 -7.64 17.67
N ILE A 66 3.34 -8.02 16.51
CA ILE A 66 1.96 -8.48 16.36
C ILE A 66 2.01 -9.82 15.62
N LEU A 67 1.67 -10.89 16.31
CA LEU A 67 1.83 -12.26 15.83
C LEU A 67 0.49 -12.91 15.49
N PHE A 68 0.50 -13.73 14.46
CA PHE A 68 -0.66 -14.45 13.95
C PHE A 68 -0.37 -15.95 13.76
N SER A 69 -1.38 -16.78 14.00
CA SER A 69 -1.46 -18.11 13.41
C SER A 69 -1.94 -17.98 11.97
N PHE A 70 -1.24 -18.62 11.04
CA PHE A 70 -1.62 -18.69 9.63
C PHE A 70 -2.36 -20.00 9.38
N LEU A 71 -3.62 -19.88 8.98
CA LEU A 71 -4.53 -21.01 8.87
C LEU A 71 -4.92 -21.30 7.42
N LYS A 72 -5.08 -22.58 7.11
CA LYS A 72 -5.80 -23.06 5.93
C LYS A 72 -6.98 -23.90 6.40
N LYS A 73 -8.22 -23.52 6.12
CA LYS A 73 -9.44 -24.20 6.58
C LYS A 73 -9.42 -24.49 8.09
N ASP A 74 -9.02 -23.53 8.90
CA ASP A 74 -8.91 -23.60 10.36
C ASP A 74 -7.76 -24.45 10.93
N GLU A 75 -7.01 -25.17 10.10
CA GLU A 75 -5.77 -25.85 10.45
C GLU A 75 -4.59 -24.87 10.43
N CYS A 76 -3.75 -24.89 11.47
CA CYS A 76 -2.54 -24.08 11.51
C CYS A 76 -1.49 -24.65 10.56
N ILE A 77 -1.05 -23.87 9.61
CA ILE A 77 -0.03 -24.23 8.62
C ILE A 77 1.24 -23.39 8.72
N GLY A 78 1.27 -22.43 9.65
CA GLY A 78 2.40 -21.54 9.88
C GLY A 78 2.05 -20.45 10.88
N TYR A 79 3.03 -19.66 11.21
CA TYR A 79 2.83 -18.45 12.03
C TYR A 79 3.77 -17.34 11.58
N GLY A 80 3.47 -16.14 11.97
CA GLY A 80 4.30 -14.99 11.69
C GLY A 80 3.57 -13.71 12.00
N GLY A 81 4.06 -12.61 11.50
CA GLY A 81 3.45 -11.32 11.78
C GLY A 81 4.35 -10.15 11.45
N LEU A 82 4.11 -9.07 12.15
CA LEU A 82 4.91 -7.87 12.13
C LEU A 82 5.75 -7.83 13.39
N VAL A 83 7.06 -7.67 13.24
CA VAL A 83 8.03 -7.61 14.34
C VAL A 83 8.89 -6.36 14.19
N HIS A 84 9.65 -6.01 15.23
CA HIS A 84 10.46 -4.79 15.25
C HIS A 84 9.66 -3.56 14.81
N ILE A 85 8.43 -3.46 15.33
CA ILE A 85 7.48 -2.42 14.93
C ILE A 85 7.99 -1.06 15.39
N ASN A 86 8.18 -0.16 14.44
CA ASN A 86 8.45 1.24 14.71
C ASN A 86 7.17 2.05 14.48
N TRP A 87 6.44 2.30 15.55
CA TRP A 87 5.18 3.04 15.52
C TRP A 87 5.34 4.49 15.10
N ARG A 88 6.46 5.13 15.45
CA ARG A 88 6.76 6.51 15.07
C ARG A 88 6.98 6.63 13.56
N ASP A 89 7.81 5.75 13.00
CA ASP A 89 8.15 5.76 11.58
C ASP A 89 7.18 4.92 10.73
N GLN A 90 6.20 4.29 11.38
CA GLN A 90 5.12 3.52 10.75
C GLN A 90 5.65 2.42 9.83
N ASN A 91 6.63 1.66 10.30
CA ASN A 91 7.16 0.52 9.57
C ASN A 91 7.34 -0.72 10.47
N ALA A 92 7.45 -1.89 9.85
CA ALA A 92 7.67 -3.15 10.54
C ALA A 92 8.36 -4.17 9.64
N GLU A 93 9.13 -5.05 10.27
CA GLU A 93 9.68 -6.25 9.65
C GLU A 93 8.61 -7.34 9.60
N ILE A 94 8.59 -8.14 8.53
CA ILE A 94 7.74 -9.32 8.40
C ILE A 94 8.52 -10.53 8.89
N SER A 95 7.95 -11.27 9.84
CA SER A 95 8.42 -12.58 10.28
C SER A 95 7.45 -13.67 9.84
N PHE A 96 7.98 -14.81 9.36
CA PHE A 96 7.16 -15.93 8.93
C PHE A 96 7.91 -17.25 9.04
N VAL A 97 7.26 -18.25 9.61
CA VAL A 97 7.69 -19.65 9.64
C VAL A 97 6.48 -20.50 9.28
N MET A 98 6.68 -21.47 8.42
CA MET A 98 5.63 -22.35 7.92
C MET A 98 5.93 -23.80 8.34
N ASN A 99 4.89 -24.64 8.35
CA ASN A 99 5.02 -26.08 8.46
C ASN A 99 6.06 -26.60 7.46
N THR A 100 7.09 -27.28 7.95
CA THR A 100 8.27 -27.69 7.18
C THR A 100 7.92 -28.54 5.97
N THR A 101 7.00 -29.52 6.11
CA THR A 101 6.56 -30.38 5.00
C THR A 101 5.87 -29.57 3.89
N LEU A 102 5.13 -28.54 4.27
CA LEU A 102 4.45 -27.66 3.31
C LEU A 102 5.41 -26.65 2.67
N GLU A 103 6.47 -26.27 3.36
CA GLU A 103 7.53 -25.41 2.84
C GLU A 103 8.21 -26.07 1.64
N GLU A 104 8.62 -27.30 1.76
CA GLU A 104 9.31 -28.04 0.69
C GLU A 104 8.52 -28.12 -0.63
N ARG A 105 7.19 -28.23 -0.56
CA ARG A 105 6.35 -28.54 -1.73
C ARG A 105 5.54 -27.37 -2.27
N HIS A 106 5.19 -26.42 -1.41
CA HIS A 106 4.17 -25.41 -1.72
C HIS A 106 4.51 -24.01 -1.20
N PHE A 107 5.77 -23.73 -0.98
CA PHE A 107 6.22 -22.50 -0.33
C PHE A 107 5.67 -21.23 -1.01
N VAL A 108 5.91 -21.07 -2.30
CA VAL A 108 5.59 -19.83 -3.05
C VAL A 108 4.13 -19.41 -2.86
N THR A 109 3.19 -20.32 -3.15
CA THR A 109 1.75 -20.00 -3.08
C THR A 109 1.30 -19.61 -1.66
N LYS A 110 1.81 -20.31 -0.64
CA LYS A 110 1.44 -20.02 0.75
C LYS A 110 2.11 -18.76 1.27
N TRP A 111 3.37 -18.55 0.90
CA TRP A 111 4.10 -17.35 1.24
C TRP A 111 3.44 -16.10 0.61
N GLU A 112 3.07 -16.16 -0.66
CA GLU A 112 2.31 -15.08 -1.30
C GLU A 112 0.97 -14.81 -0.62
N ALA A 113 0.23 -15.85 -0.23
CA ALA A 113 -1.03 -15.69 0.50
C ALA A 113 -0.82 -15.00 1.86
N PHE A 114 0.21 -15.43 2.61
CA PHE A 114 0.58 -14.79 3.86
C PHE A 114 0.96 -13.32 3.65
N LEU A 115 1.80 -13.03 2.64
CA LEU A 115 2.22 -11.66 2.31
C LEU A 115 1.03 -10.75 1.97
N ARG A 116 0.06 -11.23 1.19
CA ARG A 116 -1.17 -10.45 0.90
C ARG A 116 -2.01 -10.21 2.14
N LEU A 117 -2.09 -11.18 3.06
CA LEU A 117 -2.83 -11.02 4.31
C LEU A 117 -2.13 -10.08 5.28
N ILE A 118 -0.81 -10.18 5.46
CA ILE A 118 -0.06 -9.30 6.35
C ILE A 118 -0.02 -7.86 5.81
N GLU A 119 -0.08 -7.69 4.49
CA GLU A 119 -0.27 -6.38 3.86
C GLU A 119 -1.62 -5.74 4.25
N LYS A 120 -2.71 -6.52 4.32
CA LYS A 120 -4.01 -6.03 4.80
C LYS A 120 -3.91 -5.58 6.25
N VAL A 121 -3.23 -6.35 7.10
CA VAL A 121 -2.97 -5.96 8.50
C VAL A 121 -2.23 -4.64 8.55
N ALA A 122 -1.07 -4.58 7.91
CA ALA A 122 -0.18 -3.42 8.01
C ALA A 122 -0.77 -2.15 7.38
N PHE A 123 -1.32 -2.25 6.17
CA PHE A 123 -1.72 -1.08 5.38
C PHE A 123 -3.19 -0.70 5.56
N GLN A 124 -4.08 -1.67 5.80
CA GLN A 124 -5.51 -1.36 5.91
C GLN A 124 -5.96 -1.19 7.36
N ASP A 125 -5.43 -1.97 8.29
CA ASP A 125 -5.81 -1.90 9.71
C ASP A 125 -4.89 -0.94 10.49
N LEU A 126 -3.58 -1.16 10.46
CA LEU A 126 -2.59 -0.38 11.23
C LEU A 126 -2.18 0.94 10.54
N LYS A 127 -2.48 1.12 9.26
CA LYS A 127 -2.12 2.30 8.44
C LYS A 127 -0.61 2.54 8.34
N PHE A 128 0.20 1.51 8.43
CA PHE A 128 1.64 1.64 8.30
C PHE A 128 2.05 2.16 6.92
N HIS A 129 3.18 2.85 6.89
CA HIS A 129 3.77 3.39 5.67
C HIS A 129 4.55 2.33 4.90
N LYS A 130 5.26 1.43 5.60
CA LYS A 130 6.18 0.46 4.99
C LYS A 130 6.21 -0.85 5.76
N ILE A 131 6.32 -1.96 5.03
CA ILE A 131 6.69 -3.27 5.57
C ILE A 131 7.86 -3.82 4.79
N PHE A 132 8.73 -4.60 5.45
CA PHE A 132 9.92 -5.13 4.82
C PHE A 132 10.29 -6.50 5.37
N THR A 133 11.09 -7.25 4.63
CA THR A 133 11.74 -8.48 5.07
C THR A 133 13.21 -8.24 5.29
N TYR A 134 13.79 -8.86 6.32
CA TYR A 134 15.21 -8.91 6.59
C TYR A 134 15.65 -10.36 6.46
N ALA A 135 16.12 -10.76 5.29
CA ALA A 135 16.38 -12.15 4.96
C ALA A 135 17.88 -12.41 4.81
N PHE A 136 18.41 -13.39 5.53
CA PHE A 136 19.73 -13.94 5.22
C PHE A 136 19.70 -14.54 3.82
N ASP A 137 20.71 -14.27 3.00
CA ASP A 137 20.77 -14.78 1.62
C ASP A 137 21.11 -16.28 1.56
N LEU A 138 20.29 -17.05 2.26
CA LEU A 138 20.35 -18.51 2.33
C LEU A 138 19.26 -19.18 1.51
N ARG A 139 18.18 -18.46 1.18
CA ARG A 139 16.99 -19.00 0.50
C ARG A 139 16.56 -18.09 -0.68
N PRO A 140 17.33 -18.04 -1.77
CA PRO A 140 17.03 -17.13 -2.90
C PRO A 140 15.68 -17.39 -3.58
N HIS A 141 15.09 -18.59 -3.41
CA HIS A 141 13.75 -18.92 -3.90
C HIS A 141 12.61 -18.11 -3.24
N LEU A 142 12.88 -17.40 -2.14
CA LEU A 142 11.93 -16.47 -1.50
C LEU A 142 11.67 -15.22 -2.34
N TYR A 143 12.67 -14.73 -3.06
CA TYR A 143 12.63 -13.43 -3.68
C TYR A 143 11.63 -13.30 -4.82
N PRO A 144 11.51 -14.28 -5.74
CA PRO A 144 10.47 -14.22 -6.78
C PRO A 144 9.05 -14.12 -6.22
N ALA A 145 8.77 -14.78 -5.08
CA ALA A 145 7.47 -14.71 -4.43
C ALA A 145 7.20 -13.31 -3.83
N LEU A 146 8.20 -12.70 -3.19
CA LEU A 146 8.12 -11.32 -2.71
C LEU A 146 7.87 -10.34 -3.85
N GLU A 147 8.65 -10.46 -4.91
CA GLU A 147 8.53 -9.58 -6.10
C GLU A 147 7.19 -9.77 -6.81
N GLY A 148 6.71 -11.01 -6.91
CA GLY A 148 5.41 -11.38 -7.48
C GLY A 148 4.22 -10.71 -6.79
N VAL A 149 4.28 -10.49 -5.48
CA VAL A 149 3.27 -9.74 -4.73
C VAL A 149 3.61 -8.24 -4.58
N GLY A 150 4.63 -7.75 -5.30
CA GLY A 150 4.93 -6.33 -5.47
C GLY A 150 5.89 -5.74 -4.43
N PHE A 151 6.59 -6.56 -3.65
CA PHE A 151 7.77 -6.09 -2.91
C PHE A 151 8.90 -5.80 -3.90
N LYS A 152 9.81 -4.94 -3.49
CA LYS A 152 11.01 -4.59 -4.28
C LYS A 152 12.25 -4.83 -3.45
N LYS A 153 13.27 -5.39 -4.07
CA LYS A 153 14.60 -5.43 -3.48
C LYS A 153 15.08 -3.99 -3.29
N GLU A 154 15.31 -3.61 -2.05
CA GLU A 154 15.66 -2.25 -1.66
C GLU A 154 17.14 -2.12 -1.33
N ALA A 155 17.70 -3.12 -0.65
CA ALA A 155 19.09 -3.10 -0.24
C ALA A 155 19.66 -4.52 -0.14
N ILE A 156 20.99 -4.59 -0.28
CA ILE A 156 21.81 -5.72 0.16
C ILE A 156 22.79 -5.17 1.19
N LEU A 157 22.90 -5.82 2.33
CA LEU A 157 23.89 -5.55 3.36
C LEU A 157 24.98 -6.62 3.24
N PRO A 158 26.12 -6.33 2.63
CA PRO A 158 27.16 -7.34 2.38
C PRO A 158 27.75 -7.84 3.71
N GLU A 159 28.02 -9.15 3.78
CA GLU A 159 28.69 -9.81 4.91
C GLU A 159 28.13 -9.44 6.29
N HIS A 160 26.83 -9.23 6.37
CA HIS A 160 26.19 -8.61 7.52
C HIS A 160 25.93 -9.59 8.68
N CYS A 161 25.82 -10.89 8.40
CA CYS A 161 25.54 -11.90 9.40
C CYS A 161 26.56 -13.03 9.33
N PHE A 162 26.99 -13.50 10.52
CA PHE A 162 27.82 -14.69 10.62
C PHE A 162 26.94 -15.93 10.81
N PHE A 163 27.08 -16.91 9.90
CA PHE A 163 26.26 -18.10 9.88
C PHE A 163 27.09 -19.28 9.35
N GLU A 164 27.10 -20.43 10.07
CA GLU A 164 27.84 -21.64 9.72
C GLU A 164 29.30 -21.33 9.27
N GLU A 165 30.05 -20.65 10.13
CA GLU A 165 31.45 -20.29 9.97
C GLU A 165 31.77 -19.37 8.77
N ARG A 166 30.75 -18.71 8.19
CA ARG A 166 30.93 -17.74 7.12
C ARG A 166 30.07 -16.50 7.29
N PHE A 167 30.48 -15.40 6.74
CA PHE A 167 29.65 -14.22 6.61
C PHE A 167 28.68 -14.38 5.44
N VAL A 168 27.45 -13.98 5.62
CA VAL A 168 26.38 -14.00 4.62
C VAL A 168 25.75 -12.61 4.50
N ASP A 169 25.30 -12.30 3.29
CA ASP A 169 24.58 -11.07 3.01
C ASP A 169 23.18 -11.09 3.65
N VAL A 170 22.64 -9.90 3.88
CA VAL A 170 21.23 -9.72 4.17
C VAL A 170 20.57 -8.98 3.02
N VAL A 171 19.48 -9.53 2.53
CA VAL A 171 18.68 -8.92 1.46
C VAL A 171 17.40 -8.34 2.03
N ILE A 172 17.17 -7.07 1.77
CA ILE A 172 15.96 -6.35 2.20
C ILE A 172 15.04 -6.17 1.01
N HIS A 173 13.85 -6.75 1.11
CA HIS A 173 12.73 -6.44 0.23
C HIS A 173 11.70 -5.62 1.00
N SER A 174 11.14 -4.61 0.37
CA SER A 174 10.15 -3.75 1.01
C SER A 174 8.94 -3.48 0.12
N LYS A 175 7.84 -3.13 0.77
CA LYS A 175 6.63 -2.63 0.13
C LYS A 175 6.15 -1.39 0.85
N ILE A 176 5.92 -0.33 0.08
CA ILE A 176 5.42 0.95 0.60
C ILE A 176 3.92 1.02 0.35
N ASN A 177 3.17 1.41 1.36
CA ASN A 177 1.75 1.72 1.25
C ASN A 177 1.58 2.91 0.31
N ARG A 178 0.91 2.69 -0.82
CA ARG A 178 0.58 3.73 -1.79
C ARG A 178 -0.93 3.87 -2.01
N LYS A 179 -1.73 3.33 -1.08
CA LYS A 179 -3.18 3.43 -1.19
C LYS A 179 -3.61 4.89 -1.11
N VAL A 180 -4.43 5.31 -2.06
CA VAL A 180 -5.10 6.62 -2.06
C VAL A 180 -6.60 6.37 -1.96
N GLU A 181 -7.24 7.01 -0.98
CA GLU A 181 -8.68 7.01 -0.80
C GLU A 181 -9.26 8.34 -1.30
N LEU A 182 -10.40 8.28 -1.98
CA LEU A 182 -11.11 9.46 -2.45
C LEU A 182 -12.38 9.67 -1.62
N ARG A 183 -12.44 10.77 -0.88
CA ARG A 183 -13.68 11.22 -0.23
C ARG A 183 -14.27 12.43 -0.94
N PRO A 184 -15.59 12.64 -0.91
CA PRO A 184 -16.20 13.87 -1.41
C PRO A 184 -15.53 15.10 -0.78
N ALA A 185 -15.32 16.14 -1.58
CA ALA A 185 -14.81 17.42 -1.11
C ALA A 185 -15.86 18.12 -0.25
N LYS A 186 -15.42 18.87 0.76
CA LYS A 186 -16.24 19.65 1.67
C LYS A 186 -15.79 21.10 1.65
N ALA A 187 -16.63 22.03 2.12
CA ALA A 187 -16.31 23.46 2.12
C ALA A 187 -14.98 23.79 2.84
N GLU A 188 -14.66 23.04 3.90
CA GLU A 188 -13.38 23.14 4.64
C GLU A 188 -12.12 22.81 3.84
N ASP A 189 -12.28 22.20 2.67
CA ASP A 189 -11.14 21.83 1.80
C ASP A 189 -10.73 22.98 0.86
N ALA A 190 -11.50 24.06 0.78
CA ALA A 190 -11.23 25.18 -0.11
C ALA A 190 -9.84 25.80 0.11
N GLU A 191 -9.42 25.92 1.37
CA GLU A 191 -8.13 26.53 1.72
C GLU A 191 -6.94 25.67 1.26
N VAL A 192 -6.98 24.36 1.47
CA VAL A 192 -5.91 23.46 1.07
C VAL A 192 -5.84 23.31 -0.45
N THR A 193 -6.99 23.23 -1.12
CA THR A 193 -7.03 23.17 -2.59
C THR A 193 -6.56 24.48 -3.23
N TYR A 194 -6.84 25.63 -2.61
CA TYR A 194 -6.28 26.92 -3.00
C TYR A 194 -4.75 26.93 -2.96
N LYS A 195 -4.16 26.46 -1.85
CA LYS A 195 -2.70 26.39 -1.71
C LYS A 195 -2.08 25.52 -2.81
N TRP A 196 -2.61 24.31 -3.00
CA TRP A 196 -2.13 23.41 -4.05
C TRP A 196 -2.27 24.00 -5.46
N ALA A 197 -3.44 24.59 -5.77
CA ALA A 197 -3.68 25.16 -7.09
C ALA A 197 -2.79 26.36 -7.43
N ASN A 198 -2.29 27.09 -6.44
CA ASN A 198 -1.37 28.22 -6.60
C ASN A 198 0.10 27.89 -6.39
N ASP A 199 0.42 26.66 -6.07
CA ASP A 199 1.81 26.22 -5.99
C ASP A 199 2.49 26.35 -7.36
N ALA A 200 3.74 26.83 -7.40
CA ALA A 200 4.45 27.12 -8.64
C ALA A 200 4.63 25.86 -9.51
N ASP A 201 4.92 24.71 -8.89
CA ASP A 201 5.09 23.44 -9.59
C ASP A 201 3.80 22.90 -10.18
N VAL A 202 2.66 23.27 -9.61
CA VAL A 202 1.33 22.92 -10.12
C VAL A 202 0.90 23.92 -11.19
N ARG A 203 1.03 25.22 -10.92
CA ARG A 203 0.60 26.32 -11.83
C ARG A 203 1.27 26.24 -13.21
N ARG A 204 2.55 25.89 -13.29
CA ARG A 204 3.27 25.76 -14.57
C ARG A 204 2.61 24.81 -15.57
N PHE A 205 1.90 23.79 -15.05
CA PHE A 205 1.20 22.79 -15.88
C PHE A 205 -0.29 23.12 -16.08
N ALA A 206 -0.83 24.09 -15.38
CA ALA A 206 -2.23 24.49 -15.57
C ALA A 206 -2.43 25.17 -16.94
N LEU A 207 -3.63 25.01 -17.52
CA LEU A 207 -3.99 25.67 -18.79
C LEU A 207 -3.86 27.19 -18.65
N ASN A 208 -4.44 27.77 -17.60
CA ASN A 208 -4.20 29.16 -17.21
C ASN A 208 -3.16 29.19 -16.08
N GLN A 209 -2.02 29.80 -16.32
CA GLN A 209 -0.89 29.84 -15.37
C GLN A 209 -0.93 31.07 -14.42
N LYS A 210 -1.88 32.00 -14.62
CA LYS A 210 -2.00 33.16 -13.74
C LYS A 210 -2.35 32.73 -12.31
N LYS A 211 -1.80 33.45 -11.32
CA LYS A 211 -2.13 33.24 -9.91
C LYS A 211 -3.65 33.43 -9.70
N ILE A 212 -4.27 32.52 -8.96
CA ILE A 212 -5.70 32.62 -8.67
C ILE A 212 -5.87 33.44 -7.39
N PRO A 213 -6.69 34.53 -7.41
CA PRO A 213 -7.06 35.24 -6.19
C PRO A 213 -7.80 34.30 -5.21
N LYS A 214 -7.56 34.49 -3.92
CA LYS A 214 -8.14 33.60 -2.89
C LYS A 214 -9.67 33.60 -2.89
N ALA A 215 -10.25 34.80 -3.00
CA ALA A 215 -11.71 34.95 -3.04
C ALA A 215 -12.35 34.23 -4.22
N ASP A 216 -11.73 34.35 -5.41
CA ASP A 216 -12.21 33.72 -6.64
C ASP A 216 -12.15 32.16 -6.51
N HIS A 217 -11.06 31.63 -5.95
CA HIS A 217 -10.95 30.19 -5.71
C HIS A 217 -12.01 29.69 -4.76
N ILE A 218 -12.24 30.39 -3.65
CA ILE A 218 -13.23 29.97 -2.63
C ILE A 218 -14.64 29.98 -3.23
N SER A 219 -15.00 31.04 -3.99
CA SER A 219 -16.31 31.11 -4.66
C SER A 219 -16.48 29.97 -5.66
N TRP A 220 -15.52 29.81 -6.56
CA TRP A 220 -15.50 28.75 -7.56
C TRP A 220 -15.56 27.34 -6.92
N PHE A 221 -14.81 27.11 -5.83
CA PHE A 221 -14.79 25.82 -5.14
C PHE A 221 -16.17 25.49 -4.55
N LYS A 222 -16.83 26.48 -3.91
CA LYS A 222 -18.20 26.32 -3.39
C LYS A 222 -19.21 25.98 -4.48
N GLU A 223 -19.13 26.68 -5.62
CA GLU A 223 -19.98 26.36 -6.78
C GLU A 223 -19.74 24.94 -7.29
N LYS A 224 -18.47 24.53 -7.39
CA LYS A 224 -18.12 23.18 -7.87
C LYS A 224 -18.62 22.07 -6.97
N ILE A 225 -18.49 22.20 -5.64
CA ILE A 225 -19.00 21.16 -4.72
C ILE A 225 -20.52 21.13 -4.61
N ALA A 226 -21.21 22.23 -4.95
CA ALA A 226 -22.67 22.30 -4.98
C ALA A 226 -23.28 21.84 -6.31
N ASN A 227 -22.48 21.73 -7.37
CA ASN A 227 -22.96 21.35 -8.70
C ASN A 227 -23.13 19.82 -8.79
N PRO A 228 -24.36 19.30 -9.07
CA PRO A 228 -24.61 17.87 -9.18
C PRO A 228 -23.87 17.20 -10.35
N HIS A 229 -23.45 17.98 -11.36
CA HIS A 229 -22.65 17.49 -12.50
C HIS A 229 -21.14 17.58 -12.24
N CYS A 230 -20.72 17.93 -11.04
CA CYS A 230 -19.30 17.99 -10.65
C CYS A 230 -19.02 17.00 -9.51
N LEU A 231 -18.27 15.95 -9.79
CA LEU A 231 -17.81 15.01 -8.78
C LEU A 231 -16.44 15.45 -8.29
N TYR A 232 -16.38 16.11 -7.14
CA TYR A 232 -15.13 16.63 -6.60
C TYR A 232 -14.71 15.83 -5.36
N PHE A 233 -13.48 15.30 -5.38
CA PHE A 233 -12.92 14.46 -4.32
C PHE A 233 -11.62 15.04 -3.80
N ILE A 234 -11.38 14.85 -2.50
CA ILE A 234 -10.07 15.02 -1.85
C ILE A 234 -9.42 13.64 -1.74
N ALA A 235 -8.18 13.57 -2.17
CA ALA A 235 -7.35 12.38 -2.07
C ALA A 235 -6.67 12.32 -0.70
N LEU A 236 -6.81 11.19 -0.03
CA LEU A 236 -6.20 10.89 1.25
C LEU A 236 -5.20 9.74 1.11
N HIS A 237 -4.03 9.90 1.72
CA HIS A 237 -3.05 8.84 1.94
C HIS A 237 -2.71 8.80 3.42
N ASN A 238 -2.99 7.66 4.08
CA ASN A 238 -2.85 7.52 5.53
C ASN A 238 -3.48 8.70 6.30
N GLN A 239 -4.74 9.03 5.99
CA GLN A 239 -5.52 10.14 6.55
C GLN A 239 -5.01 11.55 6.20
N THR A 240 -3.83 11.68 5.59
CA THR A 240 -3.29 12.97 5.15
C THR A 240 -3.88 13.36 3.79
N LYS A 241 -4.30 14.63 3.65
CA LYS A 241 -4.76 15.18 2.37
C LYS A 241 -3.54 15.34 1.46
N VAL A 242 -3.56 14.64 0.31
CA VAL A 242 -2.41 14.59 -0.61
C VAL A 242 -2.71 15.16 -2.01
N GLY A 243 -3.96 15.51 -2.27
CA GLY A 243 -4.34 16.06 -3.58
C GLY A 243 -5.85 16.07 -3.79
N SER A 244 -6.25 16.30 -5.00
CA SER A 244 -7.66 16.33 -5.41
C SER A 244 -7.89 15.68 -6.77
N PHE A 245 -9.11 15.21 -6.98
CA PHE A 245 -9.58 14.63 -8.22
C PHE A 245 -10.99 15.13 -8.51
N ARG A 246 -11.23 15.63 -9.72
CA ARG A 246 -12.52 16.18 -10.14
C ARG A 246 -12.93 15.66 -11.49
N LEU A 247 -14.22 15.43 -11.66
CA LEU A 247 -14.89 15.14 -12.90
C LEU A 247 -15.99 16.18 -13.11
N ASP A 248 -15.91 16.95 -14.18
CA ASP A 248 -17.00 17.79 -14.66
C ASP A 248 -17.76 17.00 -15.74
N VAL A 249 -19.00 16.59 -15.45
CA VAL A 249 -19.80 15.73 -16.33
C VAL A 249 -20.68 16.60 -17.24
N ASN A 250 -20.50 16.43 -18.54
CA ASN A 250 -21.28 17.16 -19.56
C ASN A 250 -22.58 16.45 -19.89
N THR A 251 -23.47 17.11 -20.60
CA THR A 251 -24.78 16.59 -21.03
C THR A 251 -24.70 15.41 -21.99
N ASP A 252 -23.56 15.23 -22.69
CA ASP A 252 -23.28 14.11 -23.58
C ASP A 252 -22.68 12.88 -22.87
N SER A 253 -22.73 12.85 -21.53
CA SER A 253 -22.14 11.80 -20.70
C SER A 253 -20.60 11.70 -20.77
N THR A 254 -19.95 12.76 -21.21
CA THR A 254 -18.48 12.90 -21.15
C THR A 254 -18.06 13.59 -19.85
N ALA A 255 -17.11 13.00 -19.14
CA ALA A 255 -16.53 13.60 -17.93
C ALA A 255 -15.15 14.16 -18.20
N LEU A 256 -14.98 15.47 -18.00
CA LEU A 256 -13.68 16.14 -18.06
C LEU A 256 -12.95 15.92 -16.73
N ILE A 257 -11.80 15.24 -16.81
CA ILE A 257 -10.97 14.95 -15.64
C ILE A 257 -10.00 16.10 -15.32
N SER A 258 -9.91 16.43 -14.05
CA SER A 258 -8.88 17.30 -13.50
C SER A 258 -8.34 16.67 -12.22
N TYR A 259 -7.04 16.51 -12.08
CA TYR A 259 -6.43 16.03 -10.86
C TYR A 259 -5.18 16.83 -10.51
N LEU A 260 -4.88 16.84 -9.22
CA LEU A 260 -3.78 17.58 -8.66
C LEU A 260 -3.22 16.79 -7.48
N LEU A 261 -1.90 16.69 -7.40
CA LEU A 261 -1.19 16.14 -6.25
C LEU A 261 -0.42 17.27 -5.57
N ASP A 262 -0.47 17.30 -4.25
CA ASP A 262 0.36 18.20 -3.44
C ASP A 262 1.84 17.98 -3.78
N PRO A 263 2.61 19.03 -4.10
CA PRO A 263 4.04 18.91 -4.43
C PRO A 263 4.88 18.15 -3.41
N ALA A 264 4.55 18.23 -2.12
CA ALA A 264 5.20 17.44 -1.05
C ALA A 264 5.14 15.92 -1.26
N PHE A 265 4.22 15.45 -2.12
CA PHE A 265 4.02 14.04 -2.43
C PHE A 265 4.44 13.66 -3.86
N HIS A 266 5.05 14.58 -4.62
CA HIS A 266 5.58 14.27 -5.95
C HIS A 266 6.72 13.24 -5.87
N GLY A 267 6.92 12.48 -6.94
CA GLY A 267 7.97 11.45 -7.02
C GLY A 267 7.69 10.17 -6.22
N LYS A 268 6.67 10.14 -5.35
CA LYS A 268 6.34 8.99 -4.49
C LYS A 268 5.38 7.96 -5.13
N GLY A 269 5.05 8.13 -6.41
CA GLY A 269 4.14 7.24 -7.15
C GLY A 269 2.65 7.42 -6.83
N LEU A 270 2.28 8.36 -5.94
CA LEU A 270 0.88 8.59 -5.54
C LEU A 270 0.03 9.18 -6.66
N GLY A 271 0.60 9.95 -7.58
CA GLY A 271 -0.12 10.50 -8.74
C GLY A 271 -0.74 9.42 -9.62
N ARG A 272 -0.03 8.31 -9.84
CA ARG A 272 -0.56 7.15 -10.58
C ARG A 272 -1.74 6.50 -9.85
N VAL A 273 -1.61 6.32 -8.55
CA VAL A 273 -2.67 5.71 -7.73
C VAL A 273 -3.88 6.62 -7.66
N LEU A 274 -3.68 7.93 -7.46
CA LEU A 274 -4.74 8.93 -7.48
C LEU A 274 -5.53 8.89 -8.78
N LEU A 275 -4.84 8.96 -9.92
CA LEU A 275 -5.51 8.96 -11.24
C LEU A 275 -6.23 7.64 -11.49
N LYS A 276 -5.61 6.48 -11.17
CA LYS A 276 -6.24 5.17 -11.28
C LYS A 276 -7.52 5.07 -10.43
N THR A 277 -7.44 5.44 -9.14
CA THR A 277 -8.59 5.40 -8.23
C THR A 277 -9.71 6.34 -8.70
N GLY A 278 -9.35 7.50 -9.24
CA GLY A 278 -10.31 8.45 -9.81
C GLY A 278 -11.01 7.89 -11.05
N VAL A 279 -10.27 7.25 -11.94
CA VAL A 279 -10.83 6.57 -13.13
C VAL A 279 -11.78 5.44 -12.73
N GLU A 280 -11.44 4.64 -11.71
CA GLU A 280 -12.35 3.61 -11.20
C GLU A 280 -13.64 4.21 -10.60
N LYS A 281 -13.55 5.35 -9.92
CA LYS A 281 -14.73 6.11 -9.47
C LYS A 281 -15.61 6.57 -10.65
N ALA A 282 -14.97 7.08 -11.71
CA ALA A 282 -15.69 7.48 -12.92
C ALA A 282 -16.38 6.29 -13.59
N LYS A 283 -15.70 5.12 -13.70
CA LYS A 283 -16.29 3.88 -14.26
C LYS A 283 -17.47 3.37 -13.46
N ALA A 284 -17.47 3.57 -12.15
CA ALA A 284 -18.59 3.18 -11.30
C ALA A 284 -19.81 4.11 -11.42
N HIS A 285 -19.66 5.31 -12.01
CA HIS A 285 -20.73 6.28 -12.15
C HIS A 285 -21.57 5.98 -13.40
N LYS A 286 -22.87 5.74 -13.23
CA LYS A 286 -23.75 5.23 -14.30
C LYS A 286 -23.89 6.17 -15.49
N GLU A 287 -23.80 7.47 -15.28
CA GLU A 287 -23.97 8.50 -16.31
C GLU A 287 -22.72 8.76 -17.16
N ILE A 288 -21.54 8.30 -16.70
CA ILE A 288 -20.29 8.55 -17.42
C ILE A 288 -20.04 7.43 -18.43
N LYS A 289 -19.99 7.79 -19.71
CA LYS A 289 -19.67 6.89 -20.82
C LYS A 289 -18.24 7.07 -21.32
N ARG A 290 -17.68 8.27 -21.12
CA ARG A 290 -16.38 8.67 -21.62
C ARG A 290 -15.69 9.60 -20.64
N ILE A 291 -14.37 9.48 -20.52
CA ILE A 291 -13.53 10.38 -19.73
C ILE A 291 -12.59 11.08 -20.71
N GLU A 292 -12.49 12.40 -20.61
CA GLU A 292 -11.54 13.21 -21.34
C GLU A 292 -10.60 13.95 -20.41
N GLY A 293 -9.36 14.20 -20.86
CA GLY A 293 -8.37 14.98 -20.13
C GLY A 293 -7.44 15.72 -21.07
N TYR A 294 -6.97 16.89 -20.63
CA TYR A 294 -6.03 17.72 -21.37
C TYR A 294 -4.71 17.81 -20.61
N VAL A 295 -3.61 17.55 -21.29
CA VAL A 295 -2.28 17.53 -20.68
C VAL A 295 -1.31 18.34 -21.55
N LYS A 296 -0.61 19.29 -20.95
CA LYS A 296 0.45 20.04 -21.63
C LYS A 296 1.64 19.13 -21.96
N GLU A 297 2.29 19.38 -23.10
CA GLU A 297 3.45 18.62 -23.55
C GLU A 297 4.60 18.58 -22.53
N GLN A 298 4.82 19.67 -21.80
CA GLN A 298 5.87 19.75 -20.77
C GLN A 298 5.55 18.87 -19.55
N ASN A 299 4.28 18.48 -19.32
CA ASN A 299 3.90 17.61 -18.20
C ASN A 299 4.12 16.15 -18.56
N LYS A 300 5.38 15.76 -18.74
CA LYS A 300 5.77 14.39 -19.13
C LYS A 300 5.24 13.32 -18.15
N ALA A 301 5.16 13.67 -16.87
CA ALA A 301 4.63 12.76 -15.84
C ALA A 301 3.14 12.42 -16.09
N SER A 302 2.30 13.42 -16.30
CA SER A 302 0.88 13.19 -16.60
C SER A 302 0.69 12.50 -17.95
N LEU A 303 1.44 12.86 -19.01
CA LEU A 303 1.39 12.17 -20.30
C LEU A 303 1.65 10.68 -20.14
N HIS A 304 2.71 10.32 -19.41
CA HIS A 304 3.04 8.91 -19.13
C HIS A 304 1.91 8.22 -18.35
N LEU A 305 1.30 8.87 -17.37
CA LEU A 305 0.22 8.29 -16.56
C LEU A 305 -1.03 8.04 -17.40
N PHE A 306 -1.46 8.99 -18.22
CA PHE A 306 -2.63 8.80 -19.09
C PHE A 306 -2.43 7.64 -20.07
N ARG A 307 -1.26 7.57 -20.72
CA ARG A 307 -0.91 6.44 -21.63
C ARG A 307 -0.89 5.10 -20.91
N THR A 308 -0.29 5.04 -19.72
CA THR A 308 -0.20 3.80 -18.91
C THR A 308 -1.57 3.30 -18.44
N LEU A 309 -2.54 4.20 -18.24
CA LEU A 309 -3.91 3.86 -17.81
C LEU A 309 -4.85 3.58 -18.99
N GLY A 310 -4.32 3.50 -20.22
CA GLY A 310 -5.07 3.09 -21.41
C GLY A 310 -5.91 4.19 -22.05
N PHE A 311 -5.63 5.47 -21.73
CA PHE A 311 -6.22 6.56 -22.46
C PHE A 311 -5.66 6.63 -23.89
N GLN A 312 -6.56 6.79 -24.85
CA GLN A 312 -6.21 7.04 -26.25
C GLN A 312 -5.92 8.53 -26.44
N GLU A 313 -4.86 8.85 -27.16
CA GLU A 313 -4.50 10.20 -27.54
C GLU A 313 -5.23 10.55 -28.82
N GLU A 314 -6.08 11.60 -28.80
CA GLU A 314 -6.91 11.98 -29.94
C GLU A 314 -6.32 13.09 -30.79
N SER A 315 -5.71 14.09 -30.16
CA SER A 315 -5.17 15.24 -30.87
C SER A 315 -4.04 15.92 -30.09
N GLN A 316 -3.15 16.55 -30.85
CA GLN A 316 -2.13 17.46 -30.32
C GLN A 316 -2.26 18.79 -31.04
N GLU A 317 -2.66 19.84 -30.32
CA GLU A 317 -2.72 21.20 -30.84
C GLU A 317 -1.95 22.13 -29.91
N LEU A 318 -1.06 22.95 -30.45
CA LEU A 318 -0.31 23.98 -29.72
C LEU A 318 0.35 23.48 -28.41
N GLY A 319 0.90 22.26 -28.40
CA GLY A 319 1.55 21.66 -27.23
C GLY A 319 0.56 21.17 -26.15
N LEU A 320 -0.71 20.96 -26.50
CA LEU A 320 -1.74 20.41 -25.63
C LEU A 320 -2.26 19.08 -26.19
N PHE A 321 -2.12 18.00 -25.43
CA PHE A 321 -2.61 16.67 -25.77
C PHE A 321 -4.03 16.48 -25.21
N LYS A 322 -4.94 15.98 -26.04
CA LYS A 322 -6.24 15.50 -25.62
C LYS A 322 -6.21 13.98 -25.49
N PHE A 323 -6.65 13.47 -24.35
CA PHE A 323 -6.76 12.05 -24.03
C PHE A 323 -8.22 11.66 -23.83
N GLN A 324 -8.59 10.46 -24.28
CA GLN A 324 -9.93 9.93 -24.12
C GLN A 324 -9.88 8.47 -23.65
N LEU A 325 -10.80 8.11 -22.75
CA LEU A 325 -11.03 6.74 -22.30
C LEU A 325 -12.52 6.41 -22.39
N LYS A 326 -12.88 5.41 -23.14
CA LYS A 326 -14.24 4.84 -23.12
C LYS A 326 -14.42 4.05 -21.82
N VAL A 327 -15.57 4.25 -21.18
CA VAL A 327 -15.91 3.61 -19.91
C VAL A 327 -16.91 2.48 -20.14
N ARG A 328 -17.75 2.63 -21.15
CA ARG A 328 -18.78 1.67 -21.58
C ARG A 328 -18.97 1.70 -23.09
#